data_1972d2f277e48eb869fc3f26e2b0fd7e
#
_entry.id   1972d2f277e48eb869fc3f26e2b0fd7e
#
_cell.length_a   1.000
_cell.length_b   1.000
_cell.length_c   1.000
_cell.angle_alpha   90.00
_cell.angle_beta   90.00
_cell.angle_gamma   90.00
#
_symmetry.space_group_name_H-M   'P 1'
#
loop_
_entity.id
_entity.type
_entity.pdbx_description
1 polymer ?
#
loop_
_entity_poly.entity_id
_entity_poly.type
_entity_poly.pdbx_seq_one_letter_code
_entity_poly.pdbx_strand_id
1 'polypeptide(L)'
;MNKLKLLFYFLVLALAFPACSGSDDDDNDDGGGGGGQVLPSNVNANIPTDERAVTRLEFPKLKGGNNVVLVYRVSDNSSYDRDRVNYSVEWDCDKKSQRWSCYQMHSGYTGEYSRVVDGYLFDRQLPSGAYWTTDYFYGSGYDHGHICPNADRKYSYDANYQTFYLTNMQPQYRKFNGFSTTGSDQGRGLWVRLEERLRGWTPTAAADTLYVCKGGTIDRESDIIGRIQGKLIVPRYFFVACLMKNSQGYKAIGFYMEQKNEWATNANLADYAMTIDELEEKTGIDFFCNLPDKIENDRESTMSPRAWGL
;
A
#
# COMPACT_ATOMS: atom_id res chain seq x y z
N MET A 1 21.83 -22.32 -52.64
CA MET A 1 21.94 -21.22 -53.61
C MET A 1 21.18 -20.03 -53.08
N ASN A 2 21.80 -18.89 -53.06
CA ASN A 2 21.34 -17.54 -52.76
C ASN A 2 20.85 -17.22 -51.34
N LYS A 3 21.81 -16.66 -50.58
CA LYS A 3 21.60 -15.89 -49.34
C LYS A 3 21.22 -14.46 -49.73
N LEU A 4 20.09 -13.97 -49.28
CA LEU A 4 19.71 -12.56 -49.42
C LEU A 4 20.01 -11.88 -48.06
N LYS A 5 21.04 -11.01 -48.04
CA LYS A 5 21.37 -10.14 -46.92
C LYS A 5 20.50 -8.91 -47.00
N LEU A 6 19.67 -8.68 -45.97
CA LEU A 6 18.91 -7.44 -45.80
C LEU A 6 19.76 -6.49 -44.96
N LEU A 7 20.15 -5.38 -45.57
CA LEU A 7 20.93 -4.29 -44.95
C LEU A 7 19.92 -3.30 -44.33
N PHE A 8 19.93 -3.13 -42.99
CA PHE A 8 19.20 -2.05 -42.35
C PHE A 8 20.06 -0.80 -42.27
N TYR A 9 19.63 0.26 -42.94
CA TYR A 9 20.19 1.60 -42.80
C TYR A 9 19.58 2.27 -41.57
N PHE A 10 20.44 2.63 -40.61
CA PHE A 10 20.07 3.55 -39.54
C PHE A 10 20.18 4.98 -40.06
N LEU A 11 19.04 5.69 -40.10
CA LEU A 11 19.00 7.12 -40.39
C LEU A 11 19.09 7.86 -39.05
N VAL A 12 20.23 8.44 -38.72
CA VAL A 12 20.41 9.33 -37.56
C VAL A 12 19.98 10.73 -38.01
N LEU A 13 18.87 11.21 -37.46
CA LEU A 13 18.41 12.58 -37.63
C LEU A 13 18.97 13.45 -36.51
N ALA A 14 20.02 14.21 -36.81
CA ALA A 14 20.55 15.22 -35.90
C ALA A 14 19.69 16.49 -36.00
N LEU A 15 18.98 16.82 -34.91
CA LEU A 15 18.34 18.12 -34.76
C LEU A 15 19.33 19.10 -34.13
N ALA A 16 19.78 20.06 -34.90
CA ALA A 16 20.58 21.20 -34.46
C ALA A 16 19.65 22.26 -33.83
N PHE A 17 19.95 22.65 -32.60
CA PHE A 17 19.36 23.83 -31.98
C PHE A 17 20.18 25.07 -32.33
N PRO A 18 19.57 26.19 -32.76
CA PRO A 18 20.29 27.44 -32.88
C PRO A 18 20.40 28.12 -31.51
N ALA A 19 21.60 28.43 -31.10
CA ALA A 19 21.88 29.39 -30.06
C ALA A 19 21.67 30.81 -30.60
N CYS A 20 20.82 31.61 -29.92
CA CYS A 20 20.79 33.04 -30.11
C CYS A 20 21.31 33.72 -28.86
N SER A 21 22.40 34.44 -29.03
CA SER A 21 22.96 35.37 -28.07
C SER A 21 22.44 36.79 -28.34
N GLY A 22 22.19 37.51 -27.26
CA GLY A 22 22.59 38.90 -27.17
C GLY A 22 21.54 39.99 -27.36
N SER A 23 21.49 40.72 -26.34
CA SER A 23 21.58 42.17 -26.05
C SER A 23 20.28 42.96 -25.95
N ASP A 24 20.24 43.52 -24.78
CA ASP A 24 19.63 44.75 -24.21
C ASP A 24 18.83 45.64 -25.19
N ASP A 25 17.66 46.06 -24.74
CA ASP A 25 17.26 47.40 -24.34
C ASP A 25 15.71 47.60 -24.33
N ASP A 26 15.28 48.13 -23.18
CA ASP A 26 14.18 49.10 -22.94
C ASP A 26 12.73 48.87 -23.33
N ASP A 27 11.93 48.92 -22.25
CA ASP A 27 10.63 49.56 -22.06
C ASP A 27 9.46 49.30 -23.03
N ASN A 28 8.43 48.64 -22.55
CA ASN A 28 7.13 49.19 -22.17
C ASN A 28 6.07 48.14 -21.83
N ASP A 29 5.36 48.48 -20.79
CA ASP A 29 4.11 47.99 -20.28
C ASP A 29 3.07 47.65 -21.36
N ASP A 30 2.52 46.41 -21.32
CA ASP A 30 1.06 46.25 -21.40
C ASP A 30 0.64 44.81 -21.00
N GLY A 31 -0.40 44.75 -20.16
CA GLY A 31 -0.93 43.57 -19.52
C GLY A 31 -1.47 42.51 -20.44
N GLY A 32 -1.00 41.28 -20.16
CA GLY A 32 -1.54 40.06 -20.72
C GLY A 32 -1.23 38.89 -19.77
N GLY A 33 -2.01 38.77 -18.69
CA GLY A 33 -1.92 37.71 -17.72
C GLY A 33 -2.16 36.34 -18.35
N GLY A 34 -1.13 35.73 -18.90
CA GLY A 34 -1.04 34.32 -19.14
C GLY A 34 -0.64 33.64 -17.83
N GLY A 35 -1.60 33.37 -16.96
CA GLY A 35 -1.41 32.51 -15.79
C GLY A 35 -1.05 31.12 -16.27
N GLY A 36 0.25 30.87 -16.49
CA GLY A 36 0.76 29.52 -16.59
C GLY A 36 0.40 28.82 -15.28
N GLN A 37 -0.51 27.84 -15.34
CA GLN A 37 -0.72 26.96 -14.20
C GLN A 37 0.62 26.33 -13.88
N VAL A 38 1.24 26.78 -12.79
CA VAL A 38 2.37 26.10 -12.21
C VAL A 38 1.84 24.74 -11.78
N LEU A 39 2.23 23.69 -12.48
CA LEU A 39 1.86 22.33 -12.09
C LEU A 39 2.36 22.14 -10.65
N PRO A 40 1.56 21.56 -9.76
CA PRO A 40 1.99 21.28 -8.40
C PRO A 40 3.28 20.47 -8.44
N SER A 41 4.30 20.87 -7.67
CA SER A 41 5.52 20.08 -7.54
C SER A 41 5.20 18.75 -6.86
N ASN A 42 5.93 17.72 -7.23
CA ASN A 42 5.91 16.42 -6.60
C ASN A 42 7.31 15.82 -6.78
N VAL A 43 8.23 16.19 -5.87
CA VAL A 43 9.65 15.88 -5.99
C VAL A 43 10.00 14.46 -5.51
N ASN A 44 9.17 13.91 -4.61
CA ASN A 44 9.37 12.58 -4.02
C ASN A 44 8.50 11.48 -4.67
N ALA A 45 7.63 11.81 -5.63
CA ALA A 45 6.81 10.83 -6.32
C ALA A 45 7.57 9.60 -6.81
N ASN A 46 6.88 8.47 -6.87
CA ASN A 46 7.41 7.29 -7.53
C ASN A 46 7.59 7.56 -9.03
N ILE A 47 8.74 7.16 -9.56
CA ILE A 47 9.00 7.24 -11.00
C ILE A 47 8.21 6.10 -11.66
N PRO A 48 7.39 6.39 -12.68
CA PRO A 48 6.70 5.35 -13.43
C PRO A 48 7.70 4.35 -14.02
N THR A 49 7.45 3.08 -13.78
CA THR A 49 8.15 1.94 -14.40
C THR A 49 7.23 1.30 -15.43
N ASP A 50 7.54 0.10 -15.92
CA ASP A 50 6.60 -0.71 -16.70
C ASP A 50 5.31 -0.97 -15.92
N GLU A 51 5.38 -1.02 -14.58
CA GLU A 51 4.25 -1.08 -13.67
C GLU A 51 3.79 0.34 -13.26
N ARG A 52 2.81 0.86 -13.99
CA ARG A 52 2.27 2.21 -13.75
C ARG A 52 1.50 2.36 -12.44
N ALA A 53 1.04 1.26 -11.84
CA ALA A 53 0.31 1.33 -10.58
C ALA A 53 1.11 1.98 -9.45
N VAL A 54 2.45 1.98 -9.52
CA VAL A 54 3.32 2.60 -8.51
C VAL A 54 3.12 4.11 -8.34
N THR A 55 2.46 4.77 -9.29
CA THR A 55 2.12 6.21 -9.21
C THR A 55 0.76 6.48 -8.58
N ARG A 56 0.06 5.46 -8.09
CA ARG A 56 -1.25 5.59 -7.44
C ARG A 56 -1.08 6.11 -6.01
N LEU A 57 -2.10 6.78 -5.48
CA LEU A 57 -2.02 7.47 -4.19
C LEU A 57 -1.86 6.54 -2.98
N GLU A 58 -2.29 5.28 -3.08
CA GLU A 58 -2.08 4.30 -2.01
C GLU A 58 -0.63 3.80 -1.89
N PHE A 59 0.19 4.02 -2.90
CA PHE A 59 1.57 3.54 -2.90
C PHE A 59 2.47 4.46 -2.08
N PRO A 60 3.22 3.90 -1.11
CA PRO A 60 4.36 4.59 -0.51
C PRO A 60 5.52 4.74 -1.51
N LYS A 61 6.51 5.54 -1.13
CA LYS A 61 7.79 5.57 -1.82
C LYS A 61 8.43 4.20 -1.83
N LEU A 62 8.76 3.73 -3.01
CA LEU A 62 9.43 2.44 -3.18
C LEU A 62 10.84 2.47 -2.61
N LYS A 63 11.20 1.45 -1.83
CA LYS A 63 12.54 1.34 -1.26
C LYS A 63 13.60 1.06 -2.32
N GLY A 64 13.23 0.34 -3.39
CA GLY A 64 14.16 -0.11 -4.41
C GLY A 64 15.13 -1.19 -3.91
N GLY A 65 16.33 -1.27 -4.50
CA GLY A 65 17.30 -2.31 -4.16
C GLY A 65 16.80 -3.70 -4.58
N ASN A 66 16.94 -4.71 -3.69
CA ASN A 66 16.45 -6.07 -3.93
C ASN A 66 14.99 -6.27 -3.50
N ASN A 67 14.17 -5.22 -3.65
CA ASN A 67 12.73 -5.29 -3.43
C ASN A 67 12.00 -5.41 -4.78
N VAL A 68 10.88 -6.12 -4.78
CA VAL A 68 9.99 -6.22 -5.94
C VAL A 68 8.59 -5.74 -5.58
N VAL A 69 7.92 -5.14 -6.54
CA VAL A 69 6.51 -4.74 -6.41
C VAL A 69 5.65 -5.79 -7.11
N LEU A 70 4.72 -6.37 -6.37
CA LEU A 70 3.71 -7.27 -6.88
C LEU A 70 2.39 -6.51 -6.97
N VAL A 71 1.77 -6.47 -8.15
CA VAL A 71 0.47 -5.83 -8.36
C VAL A 71 -0.53 -6.92 -8.78
N TYR A 72 -1.46 -7.20 -7.89
CA TYR A 72 -2.50 -8.19 -8.13
C TYR A 72 -3.68 -7.54 -8.84
N ARG A 73 -4.10 -8.14 -9.94
CA ARG A 73 -5.24 -7.64 -10.74
C ARG A 73 -6.30 -8.71 -10.86
N VAL A 74 -7.56 -8.30 -10.80
CA VAL A 74 -8.68 -9.21 -11.08
C VAL A 74 -8.82 -9.44 -12.58
N SER A 75 -9.16 -10.66 -12.96
CA SER A 75 -9.27 -11.05 -14.37
C SER A 75 -10.60 -10.62 -15.00
N ASP A 76 -11.63 -10.47 -14.20
CA ASP A 76 -12.98 -10.11 -14.63
C ASP A 76 -13.23 -8.58 -14.60
N ASN A 77 -14.41 -8.18 -15.04
CA ASN A 77 -14.83 -6.77 -15.06
C ASN A 77 -15.54 -6.33 -13.77
N SER A 78 -15.43 -7.09 -12.70
CA SER A 78 -16.06 -6.79 -11.41
C SER A 78 -15.39 -5.64 -10.66
N SER A 79 -14.16 -5.28 -11.03
CA SER A 79 -13.43 -4.18 -10.41
C SER A 79 -13.96 -2.83 -10.86
N TYR A 80 -14.18 -1.94 -9.89
CA TYR A 80 -14.46 -0.52 -10.13
C TYR A 80 -13.19 0.26 -10.50
N ASP A 81 -12.04 -0.35 -10.34
CA ASP A 81 -10.75 0.18 -10.74
C ASP A 81 -10.52 -0.06 -12.23
N ARG A 82 -10.25 1.02 -12.98
CA ARG A 82 -10.00 0.97 -14.43
C ARG A 82 -8.84 0.02 -14.77
N ASP A 83 -7.80 -0.01 -13.93
CA ASP A 83 -6.62 -0.86 -14.12
C ASP A 83 -6.78 -2.24 -13.48
N ARG A 84 -7.94 -2.49 -12.89
CA ARG A 84 -8.31 -3.74 -12.21
C ARG A 84 -7.38 -4.14 -11.06
N VAL A 85 -6.69 -3.19 -10.45
CA VAL A 85 -5.80 -3.44 -9.31
C VAL A 85 -6.63 -3.83 -8.09
N ASN A 86 -6.35 -4.99 -7.55
CA ASN A 86 -6.95 -5.49 -6.31
C ASN A 86 -6.21 -4.95 -5.09
N TYR A 87 -4.93 -5.25 -5.00
CA TYR A 87 -3.98 -4.70 -4.03
C TYR A 87 -2.56 -4.87 -4.56
N SER A 88 -1.60 -4.24 -3.90
CA SER A 88 -0.19 -4.34 -4.26
C SER A 88 0.66 -4.58 -3.02
N VAL A 89 1.83 -5.18 -3.21
CA VAL A 89 2.79 -5.52 -2.17
C VAL A 89 4.18 -5.07 -2.57
N GLU A 90 4.94 -4.45 -1.68
CA GLU A 90 6.39 -4.37 -1.81
C GLU A 90 7.02 -5.50 -0.99
N TRP A 91 7.73 -6.38 -1.66
CA TRP A 91 8.36 -7.56 -1.11
C TRP A 91 9.88 -7.39 -1.04
N ASP A 92 10.45 -7.55 0.15
CA ASP A 92 11.89 -7.58 0.37
C ASP A 92 12.39 -9.02 0.09
N CYS A 93 13.12 -9.18 -1.03
CA CYS A 93 13.60 -10.49 -1.48
C CYS A 93 14.67 -11.10 -0.58
N ASP A 94 15.44 -10.27 0.12
CA ASP A 94 16.48 -10.74 1.06
C ASP A 94 15.85 -11.26 2.36
N LYS A 95 14.88 -10.51 2.88
CA LYS A 95 14.15 -10.86 4.11
C LYS A 95 13.05 -11.88 3.87
N LYS A 96 12.63 -12.05 2.61
CA LYS A 96 11.46 -12.85 2.20
C LYS A 96 10.22 -12.53 3.03
N SER A 97 9.92 -11.25 3.09
CA SER A 97 8.79 -10.68 3.82
C SER A 97 8.29 -9.43 3.14
N GLN A 98 6.99 -9.17 3.24
CA GLN A 98 6.44 -7.94 2.72
C GLN A 98 6.80 -6.76 3.61
N ARG A 99 7.09 -5.61 3.01
CA ARG A 99 7.21 -4.33 3.70
C ARG A 99 5.83 -3.72 3.98
N TRP A 100 4.96 -3.78 2.99
CA TRP A 100 3.60 -3.29 3.06
C TRP A 100 2.72 -3.94 1.99
N SER A 101 1.40 -3.90 2.23
CA SER A 101 0.36 -4.06 1.20
C SER A 101 -0.44 -2.78 1.11
N CYS A 102 -0.75 -2.31 -0.11
CA CYS A 102 -1.58 -1.14 -0.32
C CYS A 102 -2.75 -1.41 -1.26
N TYR A 103 -3.86 -0.69 -1.04
CA TYR A 103 -5.09 -0.90 -1.78
C TYR A 103 -6.08 0.26 -1.61
N GLN A 104 -7.08 0.27 -2.48
CA GLN A 104 -8.19 1.23 -2.40
C GLN A 104 -9.45 0.56 -1.86
N MET A 105 -10.27 1.36 -1.19
CA MET A 105 -11.63 1.01 -0.80
C MET A 105 -12.59 2.08 -1.30
N HIS A 106 -13.61 1.67 -2.04
CA HIS A 106 -14.66 2.55 -2.52
C HIS A 106 -16.02 1.86 -2.57
N SER A 107 -17.07 2.66 -2.81
CA SER A 107 -18.42 2.12 -3.00
C SER A 107 -18.40 1.06 -4.09
N GLY A 108 -19.08 -0.03 -3.88
CA GLY A 108 -19.12 -1.12 -4.86
C GLY A 108 -18.12 -2.25 -4.61
N TYR A 109 -17.13 -2.10 -3.73
CA TYR A 109 -16.31 -3.23 -3.29
C TYR A 109 -17.06 -4.08 -2.27
N THR A 110 -18.33 -4.35 -2.55
CA THR A 110 -19.22 -5.23 -1.80
C THR A 110 -19.42 -6.53 -2.56
N GLY A 111 -19.69 -7.62 -1.83
CA GLY A 111 -19.93 -8.91 -2.45
C GLY A 111 -20.00 -10.02 -1.41
N GLU A 112 -20.17 -11.25 -1.89
CA GLU A 112 -20.41 -12.41 -1.03
C GLU A 112 -19.24 -13.39 -0.99
N TYR A 113 -18.25 -13.21 -1.85
CA TYR A 113 -17.07 -14.07 -1.87
C TYR A 113 -16.30 -13.95 -0.55
N SER A 114 -16.11 -15.06 0.13
CA SER A 114 -15.41 -15.10 1.40
C SER A 114 -14.72 -16.44 1.56
N ARG A 115 -13.40 -16.41 1.87
CA ARG A 115 -12.57 -17.60 2.05
C ARG A 115 -12.76 -18.61 0.92
N VAL A 116 -12.61 -18.12 -0.33
CA VAL A 116 -12.79 -18.95 -1.53
C VAL A 116 -11.69 -19.99 -1.73
N VAL A 117 -10.66 -19.96 -0.89
CA VAL A 117 -9.52 -20.88 -0.86
C VAL A 117 -9.50 -21.64 0.45
N ASP A 118 -9.27 -22.94 0.40
CA ASP A 118 -8.97 -23.76 1.57
C ASP A 118 -7.45 -23.82 1.77
N GLY A 119 -6.95 -23.02 2.73
CA GLY A 119 -5.53 -22.89 3.03
C GLY A 119 -4.90 -21.61 2.49
N TYR A 120 -3.57 -21.64 2.27
CA TYR A 120 -2.77 -20.51 1.81
C TYR A 120 -1.90 -20.94 0.62
N LEU A 121 -1.53 -19.96 -0.21
CA LEU A 121 -0.95 -20.20 -1.52
C LEU A 121 0.45 -19.61 -1.63
N PHE A 122 1.37 -20.37 -2.22
CA PHE A 122 2.68 -19.84 -2.61
C PHE A 122 2.53 -18.94 -3.84
N ASP A 123 3.13 -17.76 -3.76
CA ASP A 123 3.09 -16.81 -4.86
C ASP A 123 4.21 -17.09 -5.86
N ARG A 124 3.83 -17.43 -7.08
CA ARG A 124 4.76 -17.74 -8.17
C ARG A 124 5.21 -16.52 -8.97
N GLN A 125 4.72 -15.33 -8.65
CA GLN A 125 5.16 -14.09 -9.29
C GLN A 125 6.51 -13.63 -8.76
N LEU A 126 6.92 -14.12 -7.57
CA LEU A 126 8.22 -13.80 -6.99
C LEU A 126 9.38 -14.46 -7.76
N PRO A 127 10.53 -13.77 -7.85
CA PRO A 127 11.75 -14.35 -8.40
C PRO A 127 12.15 -15.65 -7.65
N SER A 128 12.78 -16.56 -8.36
CA SER A 128 13.30 -17.80 -7.75
C SER A 128 14.24 -17.47 -6.59
N GLY A 129 14.03 -18.14 -5.46
CA GLY A 129 14.80 -17.92 -4.24
C GLY A 129 14.33 -16.75 -3.38
N ALA A 130 13.45 -15.88 -3.86
CA ALA A 130 12.94 -14.73 -3.12
C ALA A 130 11.74 -15.06 -2.21
N TYR A 131 11.29 -16.30 -2.13
CA TYR A 131 10.17 -16.75 -1.31
C TYR A 131 10.51 -18.01 -0.52
N TRP A 132 9.67 -18.29 0.48
CA TRP A 132 9.76 -19.53 1.23
C TRP A 132 9.00 -20.63 0.48
N THR A 133 9.59 -21.82 0.41
CA THR A 133 8.95 -23.03 -0.17
C THR A 133 8.20 -23.86 0.86
N THR A 134 8.22 -23.41 2.11
CA THR A 134 7.51 -24.02 3.23
C THR A 134 6.64 -22.95 3.89
N ASP A 135 5.41 -23.30 4.23
CA ASP A 135 4.58 -22.47 5.07
C ASP A 135 4.97 -22.62 6.54
N TYR A 136 5.78 -21.67 7.02
CA TYR A 136 6.31 -21.67 8.39
C TYR A 136 5.27 -21.24 9.45
N PHE A 137 4.08 -20.84 9.06
CA PHE A 137 3.04 -20.48 10.02
C PHE A 137 2.47 -21.70 10.73
N TYR A 138 2.38 -22.86 10.07
CA TYR A 138 1.82 -24.07 10.67
C TYR A 138 2.63 -24.51 11.88
N GLY A 139 1.94 -24.68 13.02
CA GLY A 139 2.56 -25.09 14.29
C GLY A 139 3.43 -24.03 14.96
N SER A 140 3.47 -22.80 14.43
CA SER A 140 4.31 -21.71 14.97
C SER A 140 3.73 -21.03 16.20
N GLY A 141 2.42 -21.15 16.44
CA GLY A 141 1.70 -20.37 17.46
C GLY A 141 1.26 -18.99 16.99
N TYR A 142 1.52 -18.64 15.73
CA TYR A 142 1.04 -17.40 15.08
C TYR A 142 0.00 -17.72 14.01
N ASP A 143 -0.96 -16.81 13.86
CA ASP A 143 -1.91 -16.83 12.77
C ASP A 143 -1.26 -16.32 11.47
N HIS A 144 -1.78 -16.75 10.33
CA HIS A 144 -1.56 -16.12 9.03
C HIS A 144 -2.29 -14.77 9.02
N GLY A 145 -1.61 -13.73 9.49
CA GLY A 145 -2.19 -12.39 9.57
C GLY A 145 -2.27 -11.74 8.19
N HIS A 146 -3.48 -11.60 7.67
CA HIS A 146 -3.71 -10.89 6.41
C HIS A 146 -3.34 -9.42 6.55
N ILE A 147 -2.61 -8.87 5.59
CA ILE A 147 -2.36 -7.44 5.52
C ILE A 147 -3.43 -6.76 4.65
N CYS A 148 -3.67 -7.22 3.43
CA CYS A 148 -4.91 -6.92 2.73
C CYS A 148 -5.97 -7.96 3.13
N PRO A 149 -7.04 -7.59 3.89
CA PRO A 149 -7.98 -8.56 4.41
C PRO A 149 -8.86 -9.17 3.32
N ASN A 150 -9.16 -10.47 3.41
CA ASN A 150 -10.13 -11.07 2.48
C ASN A 150 -11.53 -10.46 2.65
N ALA A 151 -11.88 -9.99 3.85
CA ALA A 151 -13.15 -9.32 4.13
C ALA A 151 -13.34 -7.99 3.37
N ASP A 152 -12.25 -7.36 2.92
CA ASP A 152 -12.27 -6.13 2.13
C ASP A 152 -12.32 -6.43 0.62
N ARG A 153 -12.19 -7.70 0.21
CA ARG A 153 -12.06 -8.16 -1.19
C ARG A 153 -13.12 -9.21 -1.53
N LYS A 154 -14.37 -8.91 -1.19
CA LYS A 154 -15.51 -9.81 -1.39
C LYS A 154 -16.24 -9.61 -2.72
N TYR A 155 -15.87 -8.63 -3.52
CA TYR A 155 -16.56 -8.22 -4.74
C TYR A 155 -16.33 -9.17 -5.93
N SER A 156 -15.26 -9.98 -5.91
CA SER A 156 -15.01 -10.99 -6.92
C SER A 156 -14.31 -12.22 -6.34
N TYR A 157 -14.43 -13.36 -7.03
CA TYR A 157 -13.71 -14.58 -6.67
C TYR A 157 -12.20 -14.35 -6.71
N ASP A 158 -11.68 -13.79 -7.82
CA ASP A 158 -10.26 -13.52 -7.99
C ASP A 158 -9.73 -12.57 -6.92
N ALA A 159 -10.47 -11.50 -6.64
CA ALA A 159 -10.08 -10.54 -5.62
C ALA A 159 -9.93 -11.21 -4.25
N ASN A 160 -10.87 -12.05 -3.86
CA ASN A 160 -10.81 -12.78 -2.61
C ASN A 160 -9.71 -13.85 -2.62
N TYR A 161 -9.59 -14.63 -3.71
CA TYR A 161 -8.57 -15.66 -3.90
C TYR A 161 -7.14 -15.12 -3.71
N GLN A 162 -6.84 -13.98 -4.33
CA GLN A 162 -5.52 -13.36 -4.28
C GLN A 162 -5.10 -12.97 -2.85
N THR A 163 -6.05 -12.69 -1.96
CA THR A 163 -5.70 -12.34 -0.57
C THR A 163 -5.07 -13.50 0.21
N PHE A 164 -5.18 -14.75 -0.27
CA PHE A 164 -4.62 -15.93 0.38
C PHE A 164 -3.19 -16.27 -0.03
N TYR A 165 -2.54 -15.46 -0.86
CA TYR A 165 -1.11 -15.62 -1.10
C TYR A 165 -0.29 -15.37 0.17
N LEU A 166 0.72 -16.21 0.42
CA LEU A 166 1.63 -16.06 1.56
C LEU A 166 2.42 -14.74 1.51
N THR A 167 2.52 -14.10 0.35
CA THR A 167 3.06 -12.74 0.20
C THR A 167 2.20 -11.66 0.86
N ASN A 168 0.93 -11.96 1.13
CA ASN A 168 0.00 -11.10 1.85
C ASN A 168 -0.08 -11.40 3.35
N MET A 169 0.76 -12.32 3.88
CA MET A 169 0.69 -12.79 5.26
C MET A 169 1.89 -12.33 6.07
N GLN A 170 1.64 -11.94 7.32
CA GLN A 170 2.67 -11.76 8.34
C GLN A 170 2.25 -12.45 9.64
N PRO A 171 3.20 -13.00 10.41
CA PRO A 171 2.87 -13.66 11.67
C PRO A 171 2.24 -12.71 12.68
N GLN A 172 1.05 -13.03 13.12
CA GLN A 172 0.32 -12.27 14.13
C GLN A 172 -0.13 -13.18 15.28
N TYR A 173 -0.04 -12.67 16.51
CA TYR A 173 -0.67 -13.37 17.62
C TYR A 173 -2.17 -13.48 17.42
N ARG A 174 -2.75 -14.63 17.77
CA ARG A 174 -4.19 -14.87 17.61
C ARG A 174 -5.06 -13.80 18.27
N LYS A 175 -4.69 -13.38 19.48
CA LYS A 175 -5.47 -12.37 20.23
C LYS A 175 -5.23 -10.94 19.72
N PHE A 176 -4.25 -10.70 18.88
CA PHE A 176 -4.07 -9.46 18.16
C PHE A 176 -4.87 -9.49 16.83
N ASN A 177 -4.74 -10.56 16.06
CA ASN A 177 -5.29 -10.72 14.73
C ASN A 177 -6.79 -10.92 14.69
N GLY A 178 -7.33 -11.78 15.59
CA GLY A 178 -8.65 -12.37 15.47
C GLY A 178 -9.67 -11.92 16.51
N PHE A 179 -10.71 -12.70 16.62
CA PHE A 179 -11.74 -12.57 17.65
C PHE A 179 -12.21 -13.95 18.12
N SER A 180 -12.80 -14.00 19.31
CA SER A 180 -13.49 -15.17 19.84
C SER A 180 -14.83 -14.75 20.44
N THR A 181 -15.89 -15.45 20.06
CA THR A 181 -17.27 -15.19 20.55
C THR A 181 -17.79 -16.26 21.49
N THR A 182 -17.01 -17.33 21.71
CA THR A 182 -17.41 -18.50 22.47
C THR A 182 -16.41 -18.85 23.57
N GLY A 183 -16.88 -19.51 24.62
CA GLY A 183 -16.02 -19.97 25.72
C GLY A 183 -15.66 -18.86 26.71
N SER A 184 -14.73 -19.17 27.61
CA SER A 184 -14.25 -18.26 28.67
C SER A 184 -13.21 -17.26 28.16
N ASP A 185 -12.66 -17.46 26.97
CA ASP A 185 -11.62 -16.60 26.36
C ASP A 185 -12.23 -15.78 25.22
N GLN A 186 -13.32 -15.07 25.52
CA GLN A 186 -13.97 -14.19 24.54
C GLN A 186 -13.24 -12.85 24.42
N GLY A 187 -13.18 -12.31 23.20
CA GLY A 187 -12.55 -11.01 22.97
C GLY A 187 -12.37 -10.67 21.51
N ARG A 188 -11.89 -9.47 21.27
CA ARG A 188 -11.53 -8.94 19.94
C ARG A 188 -10.12 -8.40 19.97
N GLY A 189 -9.34 -8.78 18.99
CA GLY A 189 -7.98 -8.30 18.78
C GLY A 189 -7.94 -6.85 18.28
N LEU A 190 -6.82 -6.20 18.51
CA LEU A 190 -6.66 -4.81 18.09
C LEU A 190 -6.66 -4.67 16.56
N TRP A 191 -6.03 -5.63 15.86
CA TRP A 191 -5.96 -5.63 14.39
C TRP A 191 -7.34 -5.77 13.75
N VAL A 192 -8.12 -6.79 14.14
CA VAL A 192 -9.46 -6.99 13.58
C VAL A 192 -10.40 -5.82 13.87
N ARG A 193 -10.26 -5.17 15.04
CA ARG A 193 -11.04 -3.96 15.36
C ARG A 193 -10.71 -2.79 14.46
N LEU A 194 -9.42 -2.59 14.17
CA LEU A 194 -9.02 -1.54 13.22
C LEU A 194 -9.51 -1.86 11.80
N GLU A 195 -9.41 -3.10 11.35
CA GLU A 195 -9.96 -3.50 10.05
C GLU A 195 -11.47 -3.27 9.94
N GLU A 196 -12.22 -3.56 11.00
CA GLU A 196 -13.66 -3.27 11.05
C GLU A 196 -13.93 -1.76 10.99
N ARG A 197 -13.10 -0.95 11.63
CA ARG A 197 -13.18 0.51 11.56
C ARG A 197 -12.90 1.01 10.14
N LEU A 198 -11.87 0.48 9.48
CA LEU A 198 -11.54 0.83 8.09
C LEU A 198 -12.70 0.50 7.14
N ARG A 199 -13.32 -0.66 7.29
CA ARG A 199 -14.54 -1.02 6.52
C ARG A 199 -15.68 -0.04 6.77
N GLY A 200 -15.84 0.43 8.01
CA GLY A 200 -16.81 1.46 8.36
C GLY A 200 -16.50 2.83 7.72
N TRP A 201 -15.27 3.08 7.30
CA TRP A 201 -14.87 4.30 6.59
C TRP A 201 -14.92 4.16 5.07
N THR A 202 -15.25 2.98 4.53
CA THR A 202 -15.41 2.82 3.08
C THR A 202 -16.43 3.82 2.56
N PRO A 203 -16.06 4.67 1.59
CA PRO A 203 -16.97 5.68 1.06
C PRO A 203 -18.20 5.05 0.40
N THR A 204 -19.32 5.74 0.49
CA THR A 204 -20.56 5.38 -0.22
C THR A 204 -20.74 6.15 -1.53
N ALA A 205 -20.11 7.32 -1.65
CA ALA A 205 -20.13 8.10 -2.89
C ALA A 205 -19.11 7.53 -3.89
N ALA A 206 -19.52 7.41 -5.14
CA ALA A 206 -18.70 6.78 -6.19
C ALA A 206 -17.40 7.55 -6.54
N ALA A 207 -17.37 8.85 -6.25
CA ALA A 207 -16.19 9.69 -6.50
C ALA A 207 -15.19 9.70 -5.35
N ASP A 208 -15.56 9.14 -4.20
CA ASP A 208 -14.75 9.14 -3.00
C ASP A 208 -13.93 7.84 -2.91
N THR A 209 -12.73 7.93 -2.34
CA THR A 209 -11.83 6.78 -2.20
C THR A 209 -11.10 6.84 -0.86
N LEU A 210 -11.04 5.71 -0.18
CA LEU A 210 -10.14 5.48 0.95
C LEU A 210 -8.92 4.70 0.44
N TYR A 211 -7.76 5.33 0.46
CA TYR A 211 -6.47 4.72 0.17
C TYR A 211 -5.88 4.17 1.45
N VAL A 212 -5.39 2.94 1.43
CA VAL A 212 -4.89 2.23 2.60
C VAL A 212 -3.53 1.62 2.28
N CYS A 213 -2.55 1.83 3.17
CA CYS A 213 -1.29 1.10 3.18
C CYS A 213 -1.07 0.50 4.57
N LYS A 214 -0.73 -0.78 4.64
CA LYS A 214 -0.61 -1.54 5.89
C LYS A 214 0.60 -2.46 5.85
N GLY A 215 1.18 -2.76 7.01
CA GLY A 215 2.26 -3.74 7.12
C GLY A 215 2.71 -3.95 8.55
N GLY A 216 3.58 -4.94 8.72
CA GLY A 216 4.33 -5.16 9.94
C GLY A 216 5.78 -4.75 9.75
N THR A 217 6.41 -4.26 10.81
CA THR A 217 7.80 -3.78 10.79
C THR A 217 8.79 -4.91 10.54
N ILE A 218 9.65 -4.73 9.54
CA ILE A 218 10.67 -5.74 9.17
C ILE A 218 12.08 -5.13 9.00
N ASP A 219 12.21 -3.81 9.03
CA ASP A 219 13.45 -3.15 8.61
C ASP A 219 14.49 -3.03 9.73
N ARG A 220 14.07 -2.92 11.00
CA ARG A 220 14.97 -2.80 12.16
C ARG A 220 14.82 -4.02 13.06
N GLU A 221 15.94 -4.58 13.55
CA GLU A 221 15.91 -5.74 14.46
C GLU A 221 15.21 -5.43 15.80
N SER A 222 15.25 -4.17 16.28
CA SER A 222 14.49 -3.73 17.46
C SER A 222 12.98 -3.88 17.29
N ASP A 223 12.51 -3.82 16.06
CA ASP A 223 11.09 -3.82 15.70
C ASP A 223 10.61 -5.22 15.27
N ILE A 224 11.41 -6.24 15.56
CA ILE A 224 11.13 -7.65 15.32
C ILE A 224 11.06 -8.38 16.66
N ILE A 225 10.04 -9.22 16.86
CA ILE A 225 9.95 -10.10 18.04
C ILE A 225 10.94 -11.25 17.90
N GLY A 226 11.11 -11.77 16.69
CA GLY A 226 11.97 -12.88 16.38
C GLY A 226 11.70 -13.45 14.98
N ARG A 227 12.14 -14.69 14.77
CA ARG A 227 11.92 -15.41 13.50
C ARG A 227 11.45 -16.83 13.78
N ILE A 228 10.35 -17.23 13.16
CA ILE A 228 9.87 -18.60 13.20
C ILE A 228 10.91 -19.49 12.51
N GLN A 229 11.43 -20.49 13.25
CA GLN A 229 12.48 -21.41 12.79
C GLN A 229 13.73 -20.69 12.20
N GLY A 230 14.06 -19.50 12.71
CA GLY A 230 15.16 -18.70 12.19
C GLY A 230 14.93 -18.14 10.78
N LYS A 231 13.72 -18.22 10.25
CA LYS A 231 13.34 -17.90 8.87
C LYS A 231 12.34 -16.74 8.80
N LEU A 232 11.06 -17.01 9.05
CA LEU A 232 9.98 -16.06 8.84
C LEU A 232 9.97 -14.99 9.93
N ILE A 233 10.13 -13.74 9.55
CA ILE A 233 10.15 -12.60 10.47
C ILE A 233 8.80 -12.46 11.16
N VAL A 234 8.82 -12.24 12.48
CA VAL A 234 7.67 -11.89 13.31
C VAL A 234 7.77 -10.41 13.66
N PRO A 235 6.99 -9.53 13.02
CA PRO A 235 6.99 -8.10 13.32
C PRO A 235 6.61 -7.83 14.78
N ARG A 236 7.21 -6.82 15.41
CA ARG A 236 6.79 -6.33 16.73
C ARG A 236 5.62 -5.38 16.59
N TYR A 237 5.64 -4.52 15.59
CA TYR A 237 4.63 -3.50 15.36
C TYR A 237 3.95 -3.71 14.03
N PHE A 238 2.69 -3.32 13.99
CA PHE A 238 1.89 -3.21 12.76
C PHE A 238 1.44 -1.78 12.58
N PHE A 239 1.46 -1.32 11.35
CA PHE A 239 1.08 0.03 10.98
C PHE A 239 -0.03 0.04 9.94
N VAL A 240 -0.79 1.13 9.94
CA VAL A 240 -1.79 1.45 8.91
C VAL A 240 -1.70 2.94 8.60
N ALA A 241 -1.54 3.29 7.34
CA ALA A 241 -1.69 4.65 6.83
C ALA A 241 -2.97 4.72 5.98
N CYS A 242 -3.81 5.71 6.25
CA CYS A 242 -5.07 5.95 5.54
C CYS A 242 -5.11 7.37 4.99
N LEU A 243 -5.52 7.50 3.73
CA LEU A 243 -5.82 8.77 3.08
C LEU A 243 -7.24 8.70 2.52
N MET A 244 -8.12 9.57 2.97
CA MET A 244 -9.47 9.73 2.40
C MET A 244 -9.47 10.88 1.42
N LYS A 245 -9.93 10.62 0.19
CA LYS A 245 -10.26 11.63 -0.80
C LYS A 245 -11.76 11.72 -0.95
N ASN A 246 -12.32 12.90 -0.80
CA ASN A 246 -13.74 13.17 -1.01
C ASN A 246 -13.96 14.58 -1.57
N SER A 247 -15.22 15.04 -1.66
CA SER A 247 -15.59 16.38 -2.16
C SER A 247 -15.00 17.52 -1.32
N GLN A 248 -14.59 17.28 -0.09
CA GLN A 248 -13.96 18.28 0.80
C GLN A 248 -12.43 18.30 0.69
N GLY A 249 -11.85 17.43 -0.15
CA GLY A 249 -10.42 17.29 -0.35
C GLY A 249 -9.86 16.02 0.31
N TYR A 250 -8.72 16.15 0.99
CA TYR A 250 -7.99 15.03 1.59
C TYR A 250 -7.95 15.14 3.11
N LYS A 251 -8.00 13.99 3.80
CA LYS A 251 -7.63 13.84 5.21
C LYS A 251 -6.85 12.56 5.40
N ALA A 252 -5.85 12.57 6.29
CA ALA A 252 -5.00 11.42 6.54
C ALA A 252 -4.99 11.04 8.03
N ILE A 253 -4.66 9.79 8.34
CA ILE A 253 -4.46 9.25 9.68
C ILE A 253 -3.55 8.04 9.62
N GLY A 254 -2.61 7.98 10.57
CA GLY A 254 -1.74 6.84 10.80
C GLY A 254 -2.13 6.05 12.05
N PHE A 255 -1.78 4.77 12.09
CA PHE A 255 -1.87 3.92 13.28
C PHE A 255 -0.59 3.12 13.43
N TYR A 256 -0.12 2.98 14.67
CA TYR A 256 1.04 2.16 15.00
C TYR A 256 0.76 1.37 16.27
N MET A 257 0.82 0.03 16.16
CA MET A 257 0.34 -0.87 17.20
C MET A 257 1.35 -1.98 17.47
N GLU A 258 1.76 -2.14 18.73
CA GLU A 258 2.51 -3.32 19.14
C GLU A 258 1.59 -4.55 19.18
N GLN A 259 1.99 -5.63 18.50
CA GLN A 259 1.22 -6.86 18.62
C GLN A 259 1.48 -7.54 19.97
N LYS A 260 0.39 -7.89 20.66
CA LYS A 260 0.39 -8.61 21.92
C LYS A 260 -0.59 -9.78 21.86
N ASN A 261 -0.27 -10.87 22.55
CA ASN A 261 -1.21 -12.00 22.64
C ASN A 261 -2.28 -11.76 23.70
N GLU A 262 -2.93 -10.61 23.61
CA GLU A 262 -3.95 -10.13 24.55
C GLU A 262 -5.16 -9.58 23.77
N TRP A 263 -6.37 -9.80 24.32
CA TRP A 263 -7.57 -9.20 23.76
C TRP A 263 -7.61 -7.70 24.02
N ALA A 264 -7.97 -6.94 23.01
CA ALA A 264 -8.09 -5.49 23.05
C ALA A 264 -9.55 -5.01 22.91
N THR A 265 -10.50 -5.78 23.44
CA THR A 265 -11.95 -5.57 23.24
C THR A 265 -12.40 -4.15 23.56
N ASN A 266 -11.84 -3.55 24.61
CA ASN A 266 -12.19 -2.21 25.08
C ASN A 266 -11.14 -1.15 24.73
N ALA A 267 -10.11 -1.48 23.91
CA ALA A 267 -9.11 -0.52 23.55
C ALA A 267 -9.74 0.65 22.74
N ASN A 268 -9.34 1.86 23.04
CA ASN A 268 -9.70 3.01 22.23
C ASN A 268 -8.73 3.13 21.06
N LEU A 269 -9.22 3.05 19.82
CA LEU A 269 -8.38 3.13 18.62
C LEU A 269 -7.68 4.48 18.47
N ALA A 270 -8.24 5.55 19.06
CA ALA A 270 -7.62 6.87 19.06
C ALA A 270 -6.25 6.89 19.79
N ASP A 271 -6.02 5.99 20.74
CA ASP A 271 -4.76 5.90 21.50
C ASP A 271 -3.58 5.39 20.64
N TYR A 272 -3.87 4.82 19.49
CA TYR A 272 -2.91 4.29 18.51
C TYR A 272 -2.79 5.16 17.26
N ALA A 273 -3.62 6.22 17.20
CA ALA A 273 -3.66 7.13 16.05
C ALA A 273 -2.57 8.19 16.15
N MET A 274 -2.01 8.58 15.01
CA MET A 274 -0.96 9.58 14.89
C MET A 274 -1.02 10.26 13.52
N THR A 275 -0.23 11.30 13.33
CA THR A 275 -0.03 11.90 12.01
C THR A 275 0.73 10.94 11.09
N ILE A 276 0.70 11.21 9.79
CA ILE A 276 1.49 10.41 8.84
C ILE A 276 2.97 10.66 9.05
N ASP A 277 3.41 11.92 9.26
CA ASP A 277 4.81 12.25 9.59
C ASP A 277 5.35 11.42 10.76
N GLU A 278 4.57 11.33 11.86
CA GLU A 278 4.94 10.49 13.00
C GLU A 278 5.02 9.00 12.66
N LEU A 279 4.15 8.53 11.77
CA LEU A 279 4.17 7.14 11.32
C LEU A 279 5.39 6.86 10.44
N GLU A 280 5.78 7.79 9.59
CA GLU A 280 6.98 7.73 8.75
C GLU A 280 8.26 7.68 9.57
N GLU A 281 8.38 8.51 10.62
CA GLU A 281 9.50 8.45 11.56
C GLU A 281 9.62 7.05 12.21
N LYS A 282 8.48 6.43 12.55
CA LYS A 282 8.45 5.10 13.16
C LYS A 282 8.79 3.99 12.18
N THR A 283 8.31 4.07 10.96
CA THR A 283 8.40 2.98 9.96
C THR A 283 9.57 3.13 8.99
N GLY A 284 10.01 4.36 8.73
CA GLY A 284 10.96 4.68 7.66
C GLY A 284 10.34 4.48 6.27
N ILE A 285 9.02 4.58 6.17
CA ILE A 285 8.26 4.48 4.92
C ILE A 285 7.63 5.84 4.66
N ASP A 286 7.89 6.44 3.51
CA ASP A 286 7.31 7.67 3.02
C ASP A 286 5.96 7.32 2.36
N PHE A 287 4.85 7.67 3.03
CA PHE A 287 3.50 7.34 2.59
C PHE A 287 2.96 8.44 1.68
N PHE A 288 2.04 8.06 0.80
CA PHE A 288 1.31 8.99 -0.09
C PHE A 288 2.19 9.90 -0.94
N CYS A 289 3.46 9.55 -1.14
CA CYS A 289 4.47 10.29 -1.91
C CYS A 289 4.04 10.68 -3.34
N ASN A 290 2.94 10.14 -3.83
CA ASN A 290 2.38 10.48 -5.14
C ASN A 290 1.36 11.64 -5.09
N LEU A 291 1.12 12.22 -3.89
CA LEU A 291 0.38 13.48 -3.75
C LEU A 291 1.27 14.65 -4.17
N PRO A 292 0.67 15.75 -4.69
CA PRO A 292 1.45 16.99 -4.84
C PRO A 292 2.02 17.45 -3.49
N ASP A 293 3.32 17.83 -3.46
CA ASP A 293 4.09 18.17 -2.24
C ASP A 293 3.33 19.04 -1.23
N LYS A 294 2.61 20.06 -1.74
CA LYS A 294 1.84 20.94 -0.85
C LYS A 294 0.70 20.21 -0.15
N ILE A 295 0.01 19.30 -0.84
CA ILE A 295 -1.12 18.54 -0.27
C ILE A 295 -0.58 17.48 0.67
N GLU A 296 0.47 16.80 0.28
CA GLU A 296 1.18 15.81 1.06
C GLU A 296 1.59 16.40 2.42
N ASN A 297 2.46 17.42 2.42
CA ASN A 297 2.93 18.10 3.64
C ASN A 297 1.78 18.59 4.55
N ASP A 298 0.71 19.18 3.96
CA ASP A 298 -0.44 19.67 4.73
C ASP A 298 -1.25 18.52 5.37
N ARG A 299 -1.30 17.35 4.75
CA ARG A 299 -2.13 16.21 5.22
C ARG A 299 -1.37 15.28 6.14
N GLU A 300 -0.08 15.13 5.95
CA GLU A 300 0.78 14.25 6.73
C GLU A 300 1.13 14.84 8.10
N SER A 301 1.33 16.15 8.17
CA SER A 301 1.60 16.87 9.42
C SER A 301 0.40 17.05 10.34
N THR A 302 -0.82 16.74 9.86
CA THR A 302 -2.05 17.02 10.63
C THR A 302 -2.99 15.81 10.71
N MET A 303 -3.52 15.57 11.92
CA MET A 303 -4.49 14.52 12.15
C MET A 303 -5.53 14.97 13.18
N SER A 304 -6.78 14.58 13.00
CA SER A 304 -7.87 14.79 13.94
C SER A 304 -8.66 13.50 14.13
N PRO A 305 -8.55 12.81 15.28
CA PRO A 305 -9.33 11.58 15.54
C PRO A 305 -10.83 11.82 15.38
N ARG A 306 -11.32 12.98 15.84
CA ARG A 306 -12.74 13.36 15.70
C ARG A 306 -13.19 13.42 14.24
N ALA A 307 -12.35 13.86 13.32
CA ALA A 307 -12.67 13.90 11.89
C ALA A 307 -12.83 12.49 11.27
N TRP A 308 -12.32 11.48 11.98
CA TRP A 308 -12.43 10.06 11.62
C TRP A 308 -13.46 9.31 12.44
N GLY A 309 -14.16 9.98 13.38
CA GLY A 309 -15.16 9.37 14.24
C GLY A 309 -14.55 8.43 15.30
N LEU A 310 -13.36 8.75 15.76
CA LEU A 310 -12.65 8.09 16.86
C LEU A 310 -12.84 8.82 18.17
#